data_d8313b7eab15a022d8936e1f97670c4a
#
_entry.id   d8313b7eab15a022d8936e1f97670c4a
#
_cell.length_a   1.000
_cell.length_b   1.000
_cell.length_c   1.000
_cell.angle_alpha   90.00
_cell.angle_beta   90.00
_cell.angle_gamma   90.00
#
_symmetry.space_group_name_H-M   'P 1'
#
loop_
_entity.id
_entity.type
_entity.pdbx_description
1 polymer ?
#
loop_
_entity_poly.entity_id
_entity_poly.type
_entity_poly.pdbx_seq_one_letter_code
_entity_poly.pdbx_strand_id
1 'polypeptide(L)'
;MNKIINNVFAREILDSRGYPTVEVEIELCDGVIGRASVPSGASTGKLEALELRDQDEKRYCGKGVLRAVQAVNGVITDKIIGMNAADQNAIDQALIELDGTKNKSKLGANATLGVSLAVAKAAANSFKIPLYRYLGGEQMPVPLINIINGGVHADNKLDFQEFMILPVGAETFSEAIRVSAEVFHNLRSILKKKGYSTNVGDEGGFAPNIESTEEALDLIIYAIESAGYSAQSDFALGLDVASSTFYEDEIYKFENKELTSKELTEYYCNLVEGYPIISIEDAMSEDDYEGWKLLTAKLGSKIQLVGDDLFVTNCELIGKGIEEKMANAVLIKPNQIGTLTETFAAIEMAKSNNYKAVISHRSGETEDTTISHIAVASNCGQIKTGSLSRSDRLAKYNELIRIEGTLGKGAKYYRGLAWTS
;
A
#
# COMPACT_ATOMS: atom_id res chain seq x y z
N MET A 1 14.42 -25.25 19.65
CA MET A 1 14.71 -23.89 20.17
C MET A 1 13.44 -23.36 20.79
N ASN A 2 13.57 -22.69 21.92
CA ASN A 2 12.40 -22.23 22.68
C ASN A 2 11.92 -20.89 22.07
N LYS A 3 10.83 -20.92 21.25
CA LYS A 3 10.24 -19.75 20.58
C LYS A 3 9.27 -18.99 21.47
N ILE A 4 9.43 -19.12 22.78
CA ILE A 4 8.59 -18.45 23.77
C ILE A 4 9.00 -16.98 23.86
N ILE A 5 8.02 -16.09 23.86
CA ILE A 5 8.21 -14.66 24.04
C ILE A 5 8.69 -14.40 25.46
N ASN A 6 9.86 -13.78 25.58
CA ASN A 6 10.52 -13.45 26.85
C ASN A 6 10.36 -11.98 27.21
N ASN A 7 10.42 -11.09 26.20
CA ASN A 7 10.32 -9.67 26.41
C ASN A 7 9.59 -8.99 25.23
N VAL A 8 8.86 -7.93 25.54
CA VAL A 8 8.17 -7.06 24.57
C VAL A 8 8.50 -5.62 24.92
N PHE A 9 8.98 -4.87 23.96
CA PHE A 9 9.32 -3.47 24.16
C PHE A 9 8.88 -2.63 22.98
N ALA A 10 8.18 -1.54 23.24
CA ALA A 10 7.80 -0.56 22.23
C ALA A 10 8.37 0.81 22.54
N ARG A 11 8.64 1.55 21.48
CA ARG A 11 9.07 2.94 21.51
C ARG A 11 8.37 3.76 20.45
N GLU A 12 8.43 5.07 20.63
CA GLU A 12 8.05 6.04 19.61
C GLU A 12 9.26 6.32 18.73
N ILE A 13 9.07 6.26 17.40
CA ILE A 13 10.05 6.66 16.37
C ILE A 13 9.38 7.66 15.42
N LEU A 14 10.11 8.24 14.47
CA LEU A 14 9.55 9.14 13.47
C LEU A 14 9.27 8.42 12.15
N ASP A 15 8.16 8.77 11.52
CA ASP A 15 7.83 8.37 10.16
C ASP A 15 8.47 9.30 9.11
N SER A 16 8.29 9.03 7.83
CA SER A 16 8.85 9.80 6.70
C SER A 16 8.34 11.25 6.61
N ARG A 17 7.30 11.60 7.36
CA ARG A 17 6.75 12.95 7.47
C ARG A 17 7.20 13.67 8.73
N GLY A 18 8.02 13.03 9.59
CA GLY A 18 8.46 13.57 10.88
C GLY A 18 7.41 13.49 11.99
N TYR A 19 6.33 12.73 11.78
CA TYR A 19 5.37 12.42 12.84
C TYR A 19 5.75 11.14 13.59
N PRO A 20 5.40 11.03 14.88
CA PRO A 20 5.69 9.83 15.63
C PRO A 20 4.86 8.64 15.17
N THR A 21 5.49 7.46 15.22
CA THR A 21 4.84 6.17 15.03
C THR A 21 5.42 5.13 15.99
N VAL A 22 4.82 3.93 16.02
CA VAL A 22 5.18 2.86 16.96
C VAL A 22 6.19 1.91 16.32
N GLU A 23 7.28 1.63 17.03
CA GLU A 23 8.18 0.51 16.78
C GLU A 23 8.12 -0.47 17.93
N VAL A 24 8.03 -1.78 17.62
CA VAL A 24 7.95 -2.87 18.58
C VAL A 24 9.12 -3.83 18.38
N GLU A 25 9.73 -4.27 19.48
CA GLU A 25 10.70 -5.36 19.57
C GLU A 25 10.11 -6.51 20.39
N ILE A 26 10.24 -7.72 19.86
CA ILE A 26 9.92 -8.99 20.54
C ILE A 26 11.22 -9.76 20.71
N GLU A 27 11.59 -10.09 21.94
CA GLU A 27 12.71 -10.95 22.27
C GLU A 27 12.20 -12.33 22.71
N LEU A 28 12.76 -13.38 22.14
CA LEU A 28 12.46 -14.77 22.49
C LEU A 28 13.42 -15.28 23.58
N CYS A 29 13.05 -16.35 24.28
CA CYS A 29 13.87 -16.98 25.32
C CYS A 29 15.25 -17.46 24.83
N ASP A 30 15.47 -17.62 23.53
CA ASP A 30 16.75 -17.93 22.91
C ASP A 30 17.57 -16.68 22.55
N GLY A 31 17.11 -15.47 22.92
CA GLY A 31 17.75 -14.19 22.66
C GLY A 31 17.53 -13.66 21.23
N VAL A 32 16.74 -14.35 20.41
CA VAL A 32 16.39 -13.87 19.05
C VAL A 32 15.40 -12.71 19.13
N ILE A 33 15.66 -11.67 18.35
CA ILE A 33 14.83 -10.46 18.31
C ILE A 33 14.14 -10.34 16.95
N GLY A 34 12.86 -9.93 16.98
CA GLY A 34 12.10 -9.42 15.85
C GLY A 34 11.69 -7.97 16.11
N ARG A 35 11.87 -7.09 15.11
CA ARG A 35 11.50 -5.67 15.20
C ARG A 35 10.62 -5.27 14.04
N ALA A 36 9.58 -4.52 14.32
CA ALA A 36 8.70 -3.96 13.30
C ALA A 36 8.29 -2.52 13.65
N SER A 37 8.20 -1.68 12.62
CA SER A 37 7.70 -0.31 12.71
C SER A 37 6.42 -0.17 11.90
N VAL A 38 5.44 0.56 12.42
CA VAL A 38 4.11 0.67 11.81
C VAL A 38 4.01 1.94 10.98
N PRO A 39 3.52 1.87 9.72
CA PRO A 39 3.27 3.05 8.91
C PRO A 39 1.99 3.79 9.36
N SER A 40 1.81 5.03 8.86
CA SER A 40 0.68 5.90 9.19
C SER A 40 0.10 6.56 7.93
N GLY A 41 -1.23 6.58 7.76
CA GLY A 41 -1.89 7.26 6.64
C GLY A 41 -1.95 8.79 6.79
N ALA A 42 -1.95 9.52 5.67
CA ALA A 42 -2.34 10.94 5.64
C ALA A 42 -3.86 11.08 5.48
N SER A 43 -4.42 10.39 4.49
CA SER A 43 -5.85 10.13 4.35
C SER A 43 -6.19 8.78 4.97
N THR A 44 -7.37 8.64 5.53
CA THR A 44 -7.83 7.36 6.11
C THR A 44 -9.28 7.15 5.73
N GLY A 45 -9.60 5.96 5.21
CA GLY A 45 -10.97 5.53 4.99
C GLY A 45 -11.77 5.52 6.32
N LYS A 46 -13.05 5.85 6.26
CA LYS A 46 -13.91 6.01 7.46
C LYS A 46 -13.99 4.76 8.33
N LEU A 47 -13.80 3.59 7.72
CA LEU A 47 -13.97 2.30 8.37
C LEU A 47 -12.63 1.58 8.68
N GLU A 48 -11.49 2.26 8.52
CA GLU A 48 -10.20 1.73 8.94
C GLU A 48 -10.15 1.43 10.45
N ALA A 49 -9.33 0.45 10.82
CA ALA A 49 -8.96 0.27 12.22
C ALA A 49 -8.24 1.50 12.76
N LEU A 50 -8.55 1.87 14.00
CA LEU A 50 -8.13 3.13 14.59
C LEU A 50 -6.63 3.14 14.88
N GLU A 51 -5.91 4.10 14.33
CA GLU A 51 -4.58 4.46 14.78
C GLU A 51 -4.67 5.30 16.08
N LEU A 52 -4.20 4.74 17.19
CA LEU A 52 -4.31 5.40 18.49
C LEU A 52 -3.28 6.54 18.61
N ARG A 53 -3.78 7.77 18.72
CA ARG A 53 -3.02 9.01 18.92
C ARG A 53 -3.28 9.61 20.30
N ASP A 54 -2.29 10.34 20.84
CA ASP A 54 -2.34 10.91 22.19
C ASP A 54 -3.33 12.08 22.30
N GLN A 55 -3.51 12.84 21.21
CA GLN A 55 -4.35 14.06 21.17
C GLN A 55 -3.88 15.17 22.14
N ASP A 56 -2.60 15.16 22.53
CA ASP A 56 -1.97 16.23 23.29
C ASP A 56 -1.36 17.26 22.33
N GLU A 57 -2.04 18.37 22.12
CA GLU A 57 -1.61 19.45 21.23
C GLU A 57 -0.23 20.03 21.55
N LYS A 58 0.24 19.88 22.80
CA LYS A 58 1.56 20.35 23.22
C LYS A 58 2.70 19.42 22.78
N ARG A 59 2.35 18.22 22.29
CA ARG A 59 3.31 17.21 21.90
C ARG A 59 2.99 16.69 20.49
N TYR A 60 3.91 16.93 19.54
CA TYR A 60 3.72 16.55 18.12
C TYR A 60 2.37 17.02 17.53
N CYS A 61 1.88 18.20 17.94
CA CYS A 61 0.60 18.75 17.46
C CYS A 61 -0.56 17.73 17.56
N GLY A 62 -0.70 17.06 18.70
CA GLY A 62 -1.74 16.06 18.96
C GLY A 62 -1.43 14.66 18.44
N LYS A 63 -0.37 14.47 17.61
CA LYS A 63 -0.10 13.23 16.89
C LYS A 63 0.84 12.25 17.62
N GLY A 64 1.14 12.47 18.91
CA GLY A 64 1.94 11.53 19.71
C GLY A 64 1.33 10.12 19.76
N VAL A 65 2.14 9.08 20.05
CA VAL A 65 1.71 7.68 20.12
C VAL A 65 2.08 7.00 21.44
N LEU A 66 2.31 7.77 22.51
CA LEU A 66 2.70 7.20 23.81
C LEU A 66 1.62 6.30 24.40
N ARG A 67 0.33 6.58 24.16
CA ARG A 67 -0.77 5.72 24.60
C ARG A 67 -0.68 4.32 23.97
N ALA A 68 -0.38 4.25 22.67
CA ALA A 68 -0.14 2.97 21.97
C ALA A 68 1.12 2.26 22.50
N VAL A 69 2.22 3.00 22.69
CA VAL A 69 3.46 2.49 23.30
C VAL A 69 3.20 1.93 24.70
N GLN A 70 2.44 2.64 25.54
CA GLN A 70 2.06 2.18 26.87
C GLN A 70 1.19 0.94 26.86
N ALA A 71 0.25 0.84 25.88
CA ALA A 71 -0.55 -0.37 25.71
C ALA A 71 0.31 -1.59 25.39
N VAL A 72 1.32 -1.42 24.50
CA VAL A 72 2.28 -2.50 24.17
C VAL A 72 3.12 -2.87 25.39
N ASN A 73 3.75 -1.90 26.04
CA ASN A 73 4.67 -2.14 27.18
C ASN A 73 3.95 -2.58 28.47
N GLY A 74 2.62 -2.52 28.51
CA GLY A 74 1.77 -2.93 29.63
C GLY A 74 0.90 -4.12 29.28
N VAL A 75 -0.40 -3.86 29.07
CA VAL A 75 -1.43 -4.90 28.96
C VAL A 75 -1.20 -5.92 27.83
N ILE A 76 -0.58 -5.50 26.71
CA ILE A 76 -0.24 -6.42 25.63
C ILE A 76 0.92 -7.33 26.06
N THR A 77 1.98 -6.76 26.64
CA THR A 77 3.11 -7.52 27.20
C THR A 77 2.62 -8.57 28.18
N ASP A 78 1.81 -8.18 29.18
CA ASP A 78 1.27 -9.09 30.19
C ASP A 78 0.46 -10.25 29.57
N LYS A 79 -0.20 -10.00 28.44
CA LYS A 79 -1.03 -11.00 27.73
C LYS A 79 -0.19 -12.00 26.94
N ILE A 80 0.91 -11.56 26.27
CA ILE A 80 1.62 -12.41 25.30
C ILE A 80 2.95 -12.99 25.78
N ILE A 81 3.51 -12.49 26.88
CA ILE A 81 4.70 -13.12 27.50
C ILE A 81 4.37 -14.59 27.83
N GLY A 82 5.31 -15.46 27.52
CA GLY A 82 5.18 -16.89 27.69
C GLY A 82 4.43 -17.60 26.55
N MET A 83 3.84 -16.89 25.59
CA MET A 83 3.24 -17.47 24.39
C MET A 83 4.33 -17.88 23.37
N ASN A 84 3.97 -18.82 22.49
CA ASN A 84 4.87 -19.28 21.43
C ASN A 84 4.77 -18.36 20.20
N ALA A 85 5.83 -17.65 19.86
CA ALA A 85 5.91 -16.75 18.71
C ALA A 85 5.67 -17.47 17.35
N ALA A 86 5.83 -18.77 17.27
CA ALA A 86 5.55 -19.52 16.06
C ALA A 86 4.02 -19.77 15.82
N ASP A 87 3.19 -19.47 16.81
CA ASP A 87 1.72 -19.56 16.70
C ASP A 87 1.14 -18.15 16.49
N GLN A 88 1.35 -17.62 15.26
CA GLN A 88 0.89 -16.29 14.88
C GLN A 88 -0.61 -16.09 15.12
N ASN A 89 -1.42 -17.10 14.78
CA ASN A 89 -2.86 -17.00 14.93
C ASN A 89 -3.27 -16.85 16.39
N ALA A 90 -2.65 -17.60 17.31
CA ALA A 90 -2.95 -17.50 18.75
C ALA A 90 -2.53 -16.10 19.30
N ILE A 91 -1.41 -15.55 18.84
CA ILE A 91 -0.95 -14.21 19.23
C ILE A 91 -1.94 -13.14 18.73
N ASP A 92 -2.26 -13.16 17.44
CA ASP A 92 -3.14 -12.15 16.83
C ASP A 92 -4.55 -12.25 17.42
N GLN A 93 -5.07 -13.45 17.66
CA GLN A 93 -6.35 -13.65 18.35
C GLN A 93 -6.34 -13.09 19.78
N ALA A 94 -5.23 -13.29 20.51
CA ALA A 94 -5.08 -12.72 21.86
C ALA A 94 -5.08 -11.18 21.85
N LEU A 95 -4.48 -10.54 20.82
CA LEU A 95 -4.51 -9.09 20.62
C LEU A 95 -5.92 -8.59 20.30
N ILE A 96 -6.64 -9.27 19.40
CA ILE A 96 -8.02 -8.95 18.99
C ILE A 96 -8.96 -9.03 20.20
N GLU A 97 -8.88 -10.11 20.99
CA GLU A 97 -9.69 -10.30 22.19
C GLU A 97 -9.37 -9.28 23.30
N LEU A 98 -8.10 -8.90 23.47
CA LEU A 98 -7.66 -7.92 24.44
C LEU A 98 -8.18 -6.52 24.11
N ASP A 99 -8.20 -6.16 22.82
CA ASP A 99 -8.82 -4.94 22.35
C ASP A 99 -10.34 -5.00 22.53
N GLY A 100 -10.99 -6.04 22.02
CA GLY A 100 -12.42 -6.31 22.14
C GLY A 100 -13.34 -5.36 21.39
N THR A 101 -12.79 -4.44 20.56
CA THR A 101 -13.57 -3.53 19.71
C THR A 101 -13.44 -3.92 18.23
N LYS A 102 -14.43 -3.55 17.41
CA LYS A 102 -14.41 -3.89 15.98
C LYS A 102 -13.26 -3.24 15.22
N ASN A 103 -12.86 -2.03 15.61
CA ASN A 103 -11.89 -1.19 14.91
C ASN A 103 -10.59 -0.96 15.70
N LYS A 104 -10.26 -1.79 16.66
CA LYS A 104 -9.05 -1.69 17.49
C LYS A 104 -8.95 -0.36 18.27
N SER A 105 -10.10 0.25 18.63
CA SER A 105 -10.12 1.60 19.24
C SER A 105 -9.61 1.66 20.68
N LYS A 106 -9.50 0.52 21.37
CA LYS A 106 -9.02 0.46 22.75
C LYS A 106 -7.49 0.46 22.86
N LEU A 107 -6.81 -0.37 22.07
CA LEU A 107 -5.35 -0.52 22.07
C LEU A 107 -4.68 0.27 20.95
N GLY A 108 -5.37 0.42 19.83
CA GLY A 108 -4.88 0.99 18.60
C GLY A 108 -4.35 -0.06 17.60
N ALA A 109 -4.74 0.08 16.33
CA ALA A 109 -4.22 -0.77 15.26
C ALA A 109 -2.69 -0.66 15.13
N ASN A 110 -2.10 0.49 15.42
CA ASN A 110 -0.66 0.70 15.45
C ASN A 110 0.02 -0.15 16.55
N ALA A 111 -0.58 -0.30 17.72
CA ALA A 111 -0.04 -1.16 18.78
C ALA A 111 -0.18 -2.64 18.41
N THR A 112 -1.36 -3.08 17.99
CA THR A 112 -1.62 -4.49 17.66
C THR A 112 -0.79 -4.96 16.46
N LEU A 113 -0.72 -4.16 15.37
CA LEU A 113 0.07 -4.49 14.19
C LEU A 113 1.57 -4.52 14.51
N GLY A 114 2.09 -3.55 15.24
CA GLY A 114 3.50 -3.52 15.63
C GLY A 114 3.93 -4.82 16.32
N VAL A 115 3.12 -5.30 17.25
CA VAL A 115 3.36 -6.57 17.95
C VAL A 115 3.24 -7.75 17.00
N SER A 116 2.15 -7.83 16.21
CA SER A 116 1.90 -8.91 15.26
C SER A 116 3.05 -9.11 14.28
N LEU A 117 3.54 -8.02 13.68
CA LEU A 117 4.66 -8.06 12.73
C LEU A 117 6.00 -8.39 13.40
N ALA A 118 6.26 -7.85 14.60
CA ALA A 118 7.49 -8.12 15.33
C ALA A 118 7.58 -9.59 15.77
N VAL A 119 6.45 -10.19 16.18
CA VAL A 119 6.34 -11.64 16.50
C VAL A 119 6.66 -12.49 15.28
N ALA A 120 6.06 -12.20 14.11
CA ALA A 120 6.36 -12.94 12.87
C ALA A 120 7.85 -12.88 12.50
N LYS A 121 8.48 -11.71 12.63
CA LYS A 121 9.91 -11.52 12.40
C LYS A 121 10.76 -12.29 13.41
N ALA A 122 10.42 -12.25 14.71
CA ALA A 122 11.14 -13.02 15.73
C ALA A 122 11.05 -14.53 15.45
N ALA A 123 9.87 -15.02 15.09
CA ALA A 123 9.68 -16.42 14.72
C ALA A 123 10.52 -16.79 13.49
N ALA A 124 10.44 -16.04 12.40
CA ALA A 124 11.24 -16.28 11.19
C ALA A 124 12.75 -16.29 11.48
N ASN A 125 13.24 -15.31 12.25
CA ASN A 125 14.63 -15.22 12.68
C ASN A 125 15.06 -16.44 13.52
N SER A 126 14.21 -16.91 14.44
CA SER A 126 14.47 -18.11 15.26
C SER A 126 14.50 -19.39 14.43
N PHE A 127 13.73 -19.48 13.35
CA PHE A 127 13.84 -20.54 12.35
C PHE A 127 15.04 -20.38 11.41
N LYS A 128 15.70 -19.22 11.40
CA LYS A 128 16.79 -18.85 10.48
C LYS A 128 16.37 -18.90 9.00
N ILE A 129 15.14 -18.48 8.73
CA ILE A 129 14.60 -18.36 7.37
C ILE A 129 14.12 -16.93 7.12
N PRO A 130 14.18 -16.44 5.88
CA PRO A 130 13.64 -15.14 5.52
C PRO A 130 12.13 -15.05 5.82
N LEU A 131 11.66 -13.86 6.21
CA LEU A 131 10.25 -13.66 6.59
C LEU A 131 9.27 -14.09 5.48
N TYR A 132 9.55 -13.78 4.20
CA TYR A 132 8.66 -14.18 3.10
C TYR A 132 8.48 -15.72 3.00
N ARG A 133 9.55 -16.50 3.25
CA ARG A 133 9.47 -17.97 3.30
C ARG A 133 8.71 -18.47 4.52
N TYR A 134 8.91 -17.82 5.66
CA TYR A 134 8.16 -18.14 6.87
C TYR A 134 6.65 -17.93 6.66
N LEU A 135 6.28 -16.88 5.93
CA LEU A 135 4.89 -16.56 5.61
C LEU A 135 4.30 -17.36 4.45
N GLY A 136 5.11 -18.00 3.59
CA GLY A 136 4.63 -19.07 2.71
C GLY A 136 4.67 -18.87 1.19
N GLY A 137 5.35 -17.87 0.61
CA GLY A 137 5.39 -17.66 -0.84
C GLY A 137 6.74 -17.23 -1.40
N GLU A 138 6.86 -17.19 -2.74
CA GLU A 138 8.12 -16.91 -3.46
C GLU A 138 7.93 -16.12 -4.76
N GLN A 139 6.74 -15.56 -5.04
CA GLN A 139 6.49 -14.82 -6.28
C GLN A 139 6.92 -13.36 -6.18
N MET A 140 7.77 -12.90 -7.10
CA MET A 140 8.17 -11.50 -7.19
C MET A 140 7.04 -10.65 -7.78
N PRO A 141 6.65 -9.53 -7.11
CA PRO A 141 5.55 -8.69 -7.55
C PRO A 141 5.95 -7.74 -8.68
N VAL A 142 4.97 -7.32 -9.50
CA VAL A 142 5.06 -6.11 -10.34
C VAL A 142 4.88 -4.90 -9.44
N PRO A 143 5.78 -3.91 -9.45
CA PRO A 143 5.58 -2.67 -8.72
C PRO A 143 4.68 -1.70 -9.48
N LEU A 144 3.74 -1.08 -8.78
CA LEU A 144 2.96 0.09 -9.21
C LEU A 144 3.71 1.31 -8.69
N ILE A 145 4.46 1.99 -9.57
CA ILE A 145 5.43 3.02 -9.17
C ILE A 145 4.84 4.40 -9.41
N ASN A 146 4.51 5.11 -8.32
CA ASN A 146 3.98 6.46 -8.36
C ASN A 146 5.05 7.47 -8.78
N ILE A 147 5.01 8.02 -10.01
CA ILE A 147 6.02 8.95 -10.53
C ILE A 147 5.57 10.41 -10.62
N ILE A 148 4.26 10.68 -10.61
CA ILE A 148 3.68 12.03 -10.46
C ILE A 148 2.63 11.98 -9.35
N ASN A 149 2.75 12.90 -8.39
CA ASN A 149 1.83 13.10 -7.28
C ASN A 149 0.90 14.30 -7.54
N GLY A 150 -0.36 14.16 -7.16
CA GLY A 150 -1.36 15.23 -7.07
C GLY A 150 -2.24 15.03 -5.84
N GLY A 151 -3.46 15.56 -5.85
CA GLY A 151 -4.41 15.47 -4.75
C GLY A 151 -3.81 15.88 -3.40
N VAL A 152 -4.09 15.10 -2.37
CA VAL A 152 -3.57 15.37 -1.02
C VAL A 152 -2.08 15.04 -0.84
N HIS A 153 -1.44 14.38 -1.84
CA HIS A 153 -0.03 14.02 -1.80
C HIS A 153 0.90 15.12 -2.33
N ALA A 154 0.35 16.20 -2.93
CA ALA A 154 1.14 17.31 -3.48
C ALA A 154 0.36 18.63 -3.46
N ASP A 155 1.05 19.74 -3.22
CA ASP A 155 0.48 21.09 -3.34
C ASP A 155 0.57 21.55 -4.81
N ASN A 156 -0.35 21.05 -5.64
CA ASN A 156 -0.46 21.38 -7.06
C ASN A 156 -1.94 21.34 -7.51
N LYS A 157 -2.19 21.47 -8.83
CA LYS A 157 -3.56 21.53 -9.40
C LYS A 157 -4.14 20.19 -9.83
N LEU A 158 -3.41 19.10 -9.71
CA LEU A 158 -3.90 17.78 -10.11
C LEU A 158 -4.86 17.25 -9.04
N ASP A 159 -6.07 16.90 -9.44
CA ASP A 159 -7.06 16.30 -8.53
C ASP A 159 -6.76 14.82 -8.26
N PHE A 160 -6.26 14.06 -9.25
CA PHE A 160 -5.85 12.68 -9.06
C PHE A 160 -4.58 12.58 -8.22
N GLN A 161 -4.60 11.66 -7.26
CA GLN A 161 -3.58 11.56 -6.23
C GLN A 161 -2.26 10.97 -6.72
N GLU A 162 -2.32 9.94 -7.60
CA GLU A 162 -1.13 9.26 -8.09
C GLU A 162 -1.24 8.84 -9.56
N PHE A 163 -0.14 9.07 -10.27
CA PHE A 163 0.07 8.57 -11.64
C PHE A 163 1.22 7.58 -11.61
N MET A 164 0.92 6.32 -11.92
CA MET A 164 1.84 5.21 -11.75
C MET A 164 2.29 4.62 -13.09
N ILE A 165 3.55 4.17 -13.13
CA ILE A 165 4.06 3.29 -14.19
C ILE A 165 4.18 1.86 -13.66
N LEU A 166 3.86 0.89 -14.50
CA LEU A 166 3.91 -0.54 -14.22
C LEU A 166 4.83 -1.21 -15.25
N PRO A 167 6.04 -1.66 -14.86
CA PRO A 167 7.01 -2.28 -15.76
C PRO A 167 6.64 -3.73 -16.11
N VAL A 168 5.54 -3.91 -16.86
CA VAL A 168 4.94 -5.22 -17.17
C VAL A 168 5.76 -6.06 -18.14
N GLY A 169 6.63 -5.42 -18.97
CA GLY A 169 7.50 -6.07 -19.94
C GLY A 169 8.79 -6.63 -19.34
N ALA A 170 9.17 -6.23 -18.12
CA ALA A 170 10.40 -6.67 -17.48
C ALA A 170 10.43 -8.20 -17.23
N GLU A 171 11.60 -8.80 -17.30
CA GLU A 171 11.76 -10.25 -17.06
C GLU A 171 12.02 -10.59 -15.60
N THR A 172 12.61 -9.65 -14.87
CA THR A 172 12.99 -9.78 -13.45
C THR A 172 12.59 -8.53 -12.69
N PHE A 173 12.51 -8.63 -11.37
CA PHE A 173 12.22 -7.47 -10.52
C PHE A 173 13.34 -6.43 -10.60
N SER A 174 14.60 -6.85 -10.57
CA SER A 174 15.75 -5.96 -10.70
C SER A 174 15.73 -5.20 -12.04
N GLU A 175 15.35 -5.85 -13.13
CA GLU A 175 15.18 -5.20 -14.42
C GLU A 175 14.01 -4.22 -14.40
N ALA A 176 12.88 -4.60 -13.79
CA ALA A 176 11.73 -3.71 -13.60
C ALA A 176 12.11 -2.40 -12.90
N ILE A 177 12.91 -2.48 -11.83
CA ILE A 177 13.38 -1.29 -11.10
C ILE A 177 14.39 -0.48 -11.94
N ARG A 178 15.30 -1.13 -12.67
CA ARG A 178 16.28 -0.44 -13.52
C ARG A 178 15.59 0.39 -14.60
N VAL A 179 14.72 -0.22 -15.41
CA VAL A 179 14.02 0.48 -16.52
C VAL A 179 13.11 1.60 -15.95
N SER A 180 12.46 1.38 -14.83
CA SER A 180 11.63 2.39 -14.17
C SER A 180 12.44 3.57 -13.65
N ALA A 181 13.66 3.36 -13.15
CA ALA A 181 14.55 4.43 -12.72
C ALA A 181 15.01 5.29 -13.92
N GLU A 182 15.24 4.69 -15.06
CA GLU A 182 15.58 5.41 -16.30
C GLU A 182 14.42 6.29 -16.77
N VAL A 183 13.18 5.78 -16.74
CA VAL A 183 11.96 6.56 -17.03
C VAL A 183 11.80 7.72 -16.02
N PHE A 184 11.97 7.45 -14.72
CA PHE A 184 11.89 8.48 -13.67
C PHE A 184 12.89 9.61 -13.89
N HIS A 185 14.15 9.30 -14.24
CA HIS A 185 15.16 10.32 -14.53
C HIS A 185 14.90 11.07 -15.86
N ASN A 186 14.35 10.41 -16.87
CA ASN A 186 13.90 11.07 -18.10
C ASN A 186 12.75 12.03 -17.81
N LEU A 187 11.75 11.61 -17.04
CA LEU A 187 10.65 12.50 -16.62
C LEU A 187 11.17 13.74 -15.88
N ARG A 188 12.12 13.58 -14.95
CA ARG A 188 12.77 14.71 -14.28
C ARG A 188 13.38 15.68 -15.26
N SER A 189 14.07 15.18 -16.29
CA SER A 189 14.73 16.01 -17.31
C SER A 189 13.71 16.75 -18.16
N ILE A 190 12.60 16.10 -18.52
CA ILE A 190 11.50 16.68 -19.30
C ILE A 190 10.81 17.79 -18.49
N LEU A 191 10.44 17.53 -17.25
CA LEU A 191 9.81 18.50 -16.36
C LEU A 191 10.70 19.75 -16.21
N LYS A 192 11.99 19.56 -15.96
CA LYS A 192 12.95 20.67 -15.87
C LYS A 192 13.03 21.49 -17.15
N LYS A 193 13.08 20.85 -18.34
CA LYS A 193 13.13 21.54 -19.64
C LYS A 193 11.85 22.35 -19.91
N LYS A 194 10.71 21.86 -19.45
CA LYS A 194 9.41 22.55 -19.57
C LYS A 194 9.21 23.64 -18.50
N GLY A 195 10.13 23.79 -17.54
CA GLY A 195 10.04 24.79 -16.46
C GLY A 195 9.18 24.35 -15.28
N TYR A 196 8.78 23.08 -15.21
CA TYR A 196 8.03 22.50 -14.08
C TYR A 196 8.95 22.20 -12.88
N SER A 197 8.35 22.18 -11.69
CA SER A 197 9.02 21.73 -10.47
C SER A 197 9.43 20.27 -10.57
N THR A 198 10.60 19.95 -10.07
CA THR A 198 11.06 18.57 -9.86
C THR A 198 11.17 18.20 -8.37
N ASN A 199 10.52 18.98 -7.51
CA ASN A 199 10.31 18.62 -6.13
C ASN A 199 9.40 17.37 -6.06
N VAL A 200 9.55 16.61 -4.99
CA VAL A 200 8.79 15.37 -4.83
C VAL A 200 7.76 15.50 -3.72
N GLY A 201 6.64 14.81 -3.88
CA GLY A 201 5.61 14.68 -2.86
C GLY A 201 5.97 13.67 -1.76
N ASP A 202 5.01 13.37 -0.90
CA ASP A 202 5.18 12.49 0.26
C ASP A 202 5.63 11.08 -0.12
N GLU A 203 5.26 10.61 -1.30
CA GLU A 203 5.58 9.27 -1.77
C GLU A 203 6.76 9.21 -2.74
N GLY A 204 7.45 10.34 -2.96
CA GLY A 204 8.66 10.42 -3.76
C GLY A 204 8.45 10.62 -5.26
N GLY A 205 7.22 10.65 -5.77
CA GLY A 205 6.89 11.08 -7.13
C GLY A 205 7.05 12.58 -7.29
N PHE A 206 7.28 13.08 -8.52
CA PHE A 206 7.35 14.51 -8.77
C PHE A 206 6.00 15.17 -8.50
N ALA A 207 6.04 16.43 -8.06
CA ALA A 207 4.87 17.26 -7.78
C ALA A 207 4.87 18.52 -8.65
N PRO A 208 4.78 18.41 -9.98
CA PRO A 208 4.72 19.55 -10.87
C PRO A 208 3.34 20.20 -10.83
N ASN A 209 3.27 21.51 -11.10
CA ASN A 209 2.00 22.21 -11.23
C ASN A 209 1.48 22.06 -12.67
N ILE A 210 0.91 20.92 -12.97
CA ILE A 210 0.31 20.53 -14.26
C ILE A 210 -1.18 20.87 -14.23
N GLU A 211 -1.76 21.20 -15.37
CA GLU A 211 -3.12 21.75 -15.45
C GLU A 211 -4.20 20.67 -15.60
N SER A 212 -3.88 19.44 -16.10
CA SER A 212 -4.86 18.38 -16.32
C SER A 212 -4.27 16.97 -16.18
N THR A 213 -5.16 16.01 -15.99
CA THR A 213 -4.87 14.57 -15.95
C THR A 213 -4.21 14.11 -17.26
N GLU A 214 -4.73 14.52 -18.41
CA GLU A 214 -4.20 14.15 -19.73
C GLU A 214 -2.79 14.68 -19.94
N GLU A 215 -2.49 15.92 -19.52
CA GLU A 215 -1.13 16.45 -19.61
C GLU A 215 -0.13 15.64 -18.77
N ALA A 216 -0.54 15.19 -17.59
CA ALA A 216 0.29 14.33 -16.75
C ALA A 216 0.56 12.98 -17.43
N LEU A 217 -0.46 12.35 -18.02
CA LEU A 217 -0.34 11.10 -18.76
C LEU A 217 0.56 11.25 -20.00
N ASP A 218 0.39 12.32 -20.78
CA ASP A 218 1.22 12.63 -21.97
C ASP A 218 2.69 12.79 -21.60
N LEU A 219 2.98 13.46 -20.47
CA LEU A 219 4.36 13.63 -19.98
C LEU A 219 4.97 12.29 -19.57
N ILE A 220 4.19 11.38 -18.97
CA ILE A 220 4.66 10.04 -18.60
C ILE A 220 4.93 9.20 -19.85
N ILE A 221 4.00 9.18 -20.81
CA ILE A 221 4.21 8.48 -22.09
C ILE A 221 5.48 9.00 -22.78
N TYR A 222 5.62 10.32 -22.90
CA TYR A 222 6.81 10.91 -23.50
C TYR A 222 8.09 10.56 -22.74
N ALA A 223 8.03 10.44 -21.41
CA ALA A 223 9.19 10.02 -20.61
C ALA A 223 9.58 8.56 -20.85
N ILE A 224 8.59 7.65 -20.98
CA ILE A 224 8.79 6.23 -21.32
C ILE A 224 9.44 6.11 -22.69
N GLU A 225 8.88 6.75 -23.72
CA GLU A 225 9.38 6.71 -25.09
C GLU A 225 10.78 7.35 -25.21
N SER A 226 11.01 8.48 -24.55
CA SER A 226 12.32 9.15 -24.50
C SER A 226 13.39 8.33 -23.79
N ALA A 227 13.01 7.39 -22.93
CA ALA A 227 13.89 6.43 -22.30
C ALA A 227 14.19 5.22 -23.20
N GLY A 228 13.52 5.11 -24.36
CA GLY A 228 13.68 4.04 -25.33
C GLY A 228 12.78 2.83 -25.09
N TYR A 229 11.70 3.01 -24.31
CA TYR A 229 10.73 1.95 -23.99
C TYR A 229 9.37 2.20 -24.64
N SER A 230 8.56 1.16 -24.74
CA SER A 230 7.20 1.21 -25.26
C SER A 230 6.19 1.35 -24.12
N ALA A 231 5.32 2.36 -24.24
CA ALA A 231 4.19 2.55 -23.33
C ALA A 231 3.00 1.63 -23.70
N GLN A 232 3.23 0.36 -23.84
CA GLN A 232 2.25 -0.73 -24.01
C GLN A 232 2.91 -2.07 -23.68
N SER A 233 4.01 -2.39 -24.37
CA SER A 233 4.69 -3.68 -24.20
C SER A 233 5.64 -3.69 -23.00
N ASP A 234 6.33 -2.57 -22.71
CA ASP A 234 7.30 -2.51 -21.62
C ASP A 234 6.67 -1.93 -20.35
N PHE A 235 5.84 -0.90 -20.52
CA PHE A 235 5.13 -0.23 -19.42
C PHE A 235 3.64 -0.14 -19.71
N ALA A 236 2.85 -0.35 -18.69
CA ALA A 236 1.47 0.10 -18.59
C ALA A 236 1.35 1.24 -17.57
N LEU A 237 0.19 1.89 -17.53
CA LEU A 237 -0.11 2.96 -16.58
C LEU A 237 -1.12 2.51 -15.54
N GLY A 238 -1.04 3.12 -14.37
CA GLY A 238 -2.02 3.01 -13.30
C GLY A 238 -2.34 4.38 -12.72
N LEU A 239 -3.54 4.51 -12.17
CA LEU A 239 -4.00 5.71 -11.48
C LEU A 239 -4.46 5.35 -10.07
N ASP A 240 -4.22 6.26 -9.13
CA ASP A 240 -4.95 6.35 -7.88
C ASP A 240 -5.67 7.70 -7.88
N VAL A 241 -6.99 7.63 -7.93
CA VAL A 241 -7.84 8.81 -8.07
C VAL A 241 -8.17 9.42 -6.71
N ALA A 242 -8.30 8.60 -5.68
CA ALA A 242 -8.76 8.97 -4.35
C ALA A 242 -10.02 9.85 -4.40
N SER A 243 -11.01 9.43 -5.20
CA SER A 243 -12.17 10.24 -5.60
C SER A 243 -13.06 10.70 -4.46
N SER A 244 -12.99 10.04 -3.29
CA SER A 244 -13.68 10.49 -2.07
C SER A 244 -13.26 11.92 -1.66
N THR A 245 -12.06 12.38 -2.06
CA THR A 245 -11.54 13.72 -1.71
C THR A 245 -12.24 14.86 -2.42
N PHE A 246 -12.89 14.58 -3.55
CA PHE A 246 -13.64 15.57 -4.34
C PHE A 246 -15.09 15.17 -4.61
N TYR A 247 -15.64 14.24 -3.80
CA TYR A 247 -17.04 13.81 -3.82
C TYR A 247 -17.84 14.50 -2.72
N GLU A 248 -18.86 15.27 -3.11
CA GLU A 248 -19.73 16.00 -2.21
C GLU A 248 -21.15 16.06 -2.81
N ASP A 249 -22.19 15.83 -2.00
CA ASP A 249 -23.61 15.88 -2.41
C ASP A 249 -23.91 15.04 -3.66
N GLU A 250 -23.37 13.82 -3.73
CA GLU A 250 -23.51 12.89 -4.86
C GLU A 250 -22.92 13.39 -6.19
N ILE A 251 -22.02 14.38 -6.15
CA ILE A 251 -21.34 14.98 -7.29
C ILE A 251 -19.83 14.94 -7.10
N TYR A 252 -19.10 14.65 -8.16
CA TYR A 252 -17.65 14.73 -8.23
C TYR A 252 -17.22 16.09 -8.78
N LYS A 253 -16.55 16.90 -7.97
CA LYS A 253 -15.97 18.19 -8.34
C LYS A 253 -14.55 18.00 -8.86
N PHE A 254 -14.40 17.78 -10.14
CA PHE A 254 -13.16 17.36 -10.78
C PHE A 254 -12.77 18.31 -11.92
N GLU A 255 -11.54 18.84 -11.93
CA GLU A 255 -11.00 19.75 -12.96
C GLU A 255 -11.95 20.91 -13.30
N ASN A 256 -12.51 21.55 -12.26
CA ASN A 256 -13.51 22.61 -12.38
C ASN A 256 -14.83 22.20 -13.08
N LYS A 257 -15.13 20.90 -13.13
CA LYS A 257 -16.40 20.34 -13.60
C LYS A 257 -17.14 19.69 -12.44
N GLU A 258 -18.46 19.63 -12.56
CA GLU A 258 -19.34 18.87 -11.69
C GLU A 258 -19.83 17.66 -12.46
N LEU A 259 -19.46 16.45 -12.03
CA LEU A 259 -19.74 15.20 -12.72
C LEU A 259 -20.57 14.27 -11.85
N THR A 260 -21.57 13.65 -12.43
CA THR A 260 -22.25 12.50 -11.85
C THR A 260 -21.36 11.26 -11.96
N SER A 261 -21.67 10.20 -11.20
CA SER A 261 -20.97 8.90 -11.28
C SER A 261 -20.95 8.35 -12.71
N LYS A 262 -22.00 8.58 -13.49
CA LYS A 262 -22.09 8.17 -14.89
C LYS A 262 -21.11 8.95 -15.77
N GLU A 263 -21.06 10.25 -15.64
CA GLU A 263 -20.17 11.12 -16.44
C GLU A 263 -18.70 10.86 -16.08
N LEU A 264 -18.38 10.65 -14.79
CA LEU A 264 -17.05 10.26 -14.37
C LEU A 264 -16.67 8.86 -14.90
N THR A 265 -17.60 7.90 -14.93
CA THR A 265 -17.38 6.59 -15.58
C THR A 265 -17.07 6.75 -17.07
N GLU A 266 -17.80 7.61 -17.79
CA GLU A 266 -17.53 7.89 -19.22
C GLU A 266 -16.16 8.55 -19.41
N TYR A 267 -15.75 9.44 -18.52
CA TYR A 267 -14.41 10.02 -18.52
C TYR A 267 -13.32 8.94 -18.39
N TYR A 268 -13.45 7.99 -17.44
CA TYR A 268 -12.50 6.87 -17.32
C TYR A 268 -12.51 5.96 -18.56
N CYS A 269 -13.65 5.72 -19.18
CA CYS A 269 -13.72 4.96 -20.43
C CYS A 269 -12.86 5.62 -21.51
N ASN A 270 -12.95 6.94 -21.67
CA ASN A 270 -12.16 7.69 -22.64
C ASN A 270 -10.67 7.65 -22.32
N LEU A 271 -10.28 7.77 -21.04
CA LEU A 271 -8.89 7.65 -20.63
C LEU A 271 -8.31 6.25 -20.95
N VAL A 272 -9.07 5.18 -20.66
CA VAL A 272 -8.65 3.79 -20.93
C VAL A 272 -8.57 3.49 -22.43
N GLU A 273 -9.38 4.16 -23.25
CA GLU A 273 -9.29 4.05 -24.73
C GLU A 273 -8.09 4.82 -25.30
N GLY A 274 -7.72 5.95 -24.67
CA GLY A 274 -6.64 6.82 -25.14
C GLY A 274 -5.24 6.46 -24.62
N TYR A 275 -5.15 5.81 -23.46
CA TYR A 275 -3.89 5.54 -22.77
C TYR A 275 -3.79 4.07 -22.35
N PRO A 276 -2.57 3.51 -22.21
CA PRO A 276 -2.37 2.12 -21.78
C PRO A 276 -2.59 1.95 -20.26
N ILE A 277 -3.74 2.40 -19.77
CA ILE A 277 -4.13 2.30 -18.37
C ILE A 277 -4.71 0.90 -18.12
N ILE A 278 -4.12 0.15 -17.17
CA ILE A 278 -4.56 -1.19 -16.80
C ILE A 278 -5.03 -1.30 -15.35
N SER A 279 -4.92 -0.24 -14.57
CA SER A 279 -5.34 -0.22 -13.16
C SER A 279 -5.82 1.17 -12.77
N ILE A 280 -6.99 1.27 -12.13
CA ILE A 280 -7.49 2.49 -11.49
C ILE A 280 -7.91 2.15 -10.07
N GLU A 281 -7.32 2.86 -9.11
CA GLU A 281 -7.61 2.74 -7.68
C GLU A 281 -8.55 3.87 -7.25
N ASP A 282 -9.51 3.56 -6.38
CA ASP A 282 -10.51 4.45 -5.80
C ASP A 282 -11.13 5.44 -6.80
N ALA A 283 -11.53 4.86 -7.94
CA ALA A 283 -12.13 5.60 -9.04
C ALA A 283 -13.50 6.21 -8.69
N MET A 284 -14.20 5.65 -7.71
CA MET A 284 -15.43 6.18 -7.13
C MET A 284 -15.26 6.33 -5.62
N SER A 285 -16.04 7.22 -5.02
CA SER A 285 -16.07 7.42 -3.57
C SER A 285 -16.42 6.13 -2.83
N GLU A 286 -15.88 5.96 -1.62
CA GLU A 286 -16.23 4.86 -0.71
C GLU A 286 -17.73 4.81 -0.35
N ASP A 287 -18.46 5.92 -0.52
CA ASP A 287 -19.89 6.04 -0.28
C ASP A 287 -20.75 5.82 -1.56
N ASP A 288 -20.16 5.81 -2.76
CA ASP A 288 -20.89 5.71 -4.04
C ASP A 288 -20.93 4.27 -4.59
N TYR A 289 -21.66 3.40 -3.92
CA TYR A 289 -21.77 1.99 -4.32
C TYR A 289 -22.39 1.78 -5.71
N GLU A 290 -23.35 2.61 -6.09
CA GLU A 290 -23.98 2.52 -7.42
C GLU A 290 -23.00 2.96 -8.52
N GLY A 291 -22.20 3.98 -8.28
CA GLY A 291 -21.10 4.38 -9.15
C GLY A 291 -20.07 3.26 -9.32
N TRP A 292 -19.67 2.58 -8.23
CA TRP A 292 -18.78 1.43 -8.29
C TRP A 292 -19.33 0.28 -9.12
N LYS A 293 -20.62 -0.07 -8.96
CA LYS A 293 -21.28 -1.12 -9.77
C LYS A 293 -21.30 -0.75 -11.24
N LEU A 294 -21.65 0.50 -11.56
CA LEU A 294 -21.68 1.02 -12.92
C LEU A 294 -20.30 0.95 -13.57
N LEU A 295 -19.27 1.46 -12.90
CA LEU A 295 -17.90 1.45 -13.36
C LEU A 295 -17.39 0.01 -13.58
N THR A 296 -17.65 -0.88 -12.62
CA THR A 296 -17.23 -2.29 -12.70
C THR A 296 -17.89 -3.00 -13.88
N ALA A 297 -19.18 -2.74 -14.13
CA ALA A 297 -19.87 -3.30 -15.30
C ALA A 297 -19.29 -2.80 -16.64
N LYS A 298 -18.76 -1.56 -16.68
CA LYS A 298 -18.19 -0.94 -17.89
C LYS A 298 -16.73 -1.34 -18.14
N LEU A 299 -15.90 -1.30 -17.12
CA LEU A 299 -14.44 -1.44 -17.25
C LEU A 299 -13.85 -2.68 -16.57
N GLY A 300 -14.58 -3.34 -15.68
CA GLY A 300 -14.03 -4.44 -14.87
C GLY A 300 -13.56 -5.67 -15.66
N SER A 301 -14.04 -5.86 -16.90
CA SER A 301 -13.52 -6.90 -17.81
C SER A 301 -12.28 -6.47 -18.60
N LYS A 302 -11.96 -5.18 -18.62
CA LYS A 302 -10.85 -4.61 -19.42
C LYS A 302 -9.65 -4.28 -18.54
N ILE A 303 -9.87 -3.71 -17.36
CA ILE A 303 -8.82 -3.23 -16.47
C ILE A 303 -9.05 -3.68 -15.02
N GLN A 304 -8.02 -3.53 -14.21
CA GLN A 304 -8.10 -3.69 -12.76
C GLN A 304 -8.72 -2.44 -12.14
N LEU A 305 -9.75 -2.64 -11.33
CA LEU A 305 -10.40 -1.61 -10.50
C LEU A 305 -10.13 -1.95 -9.05
N VAL A 306 -9.35 -1.13 -8.37
CA VAL A 306 -8.86 -1.40 -7.01
C VAL A 306 -9.67 -0.59 -6.01
N GLY A 307 -10.24 -1.23 -5.00
CA GLY A 307 -10.82 -0.55 -3.85
C GLY A 307 -9.81 -0.45 -2.72
N ASP A 308 -9.47 0.78 -2.31
CA ASP A 308 -8.71 1.11 -1.10
C ASP A 308 -9.68 1.51 0.02
N ASP A 309 -10.17 2.74 0.01
CA ASP A 309 -11.14 3.24 1.01
C ASP A 309 -12.46 2.47 0.97
N LEU A 310 -12.84 1.95 -0.20
CA LEU A 310 -14.01 1.08 -0.36
C LEU A 310 -13.95 -0.18 0.52
N PHE A 311 -12.76 -0.76 0.74
CA PHE A 311 -12.59 -2.05 1.40
C PHE A 311 -11.78 -2.00 2.69
N VAL A 312 -10.90 -1.05 2.84
CA VAL A 312 -10.01 -0.82 4.01
C VAL A 312 -9.41 -2.12 4.58
N THR A 313 -9.00 -3.05 3.71
CA THR A 313 -8.46 -4.37 4.08
C THR A 313 -9.40 -5.21 4.96
N ASN A 314 -10.71 -4.93 4.95
CA ASN A 314 -11.70 -5.54 5.83
C ASN A 314 -12.48 -6.65 5.10
N CYS A 315 -12.44 -7.89 5.63
CA CYS A 315 -13.13 -9.05 5.04
C CYS A 315 -14.65 -8.83 4.89
N GLU A 316 -15.32 -8.15 5.82
CA GLU A 316 -16.77 -7.91 5.72
C GLU A 316 -17.09 -7.01 4.51
N LEU A 317 -16.28 -5.94 4.30
CA LEU A 317 -16.45 -5.02 3.18
C LEU A 317 -16.03 -5.63 1.84
N ILE A 318 -14.94 -6.41 1.82
CA ILE A 318 -14.52 -7.18 0.65
C ILE A 318 -15.61 -8.16 0.25
N GLY A 319 -16.19 -8.91 1.21
CA GLY A 319 -17.30 -9.83 0.97
C GLY A 319 -18.51 -9.13 0.35
N LYS A 320 -18.89 -7.96 0.86
CA LYS A 320 -19.96 -7.13 0.30
C LYS A 320 -19.63 -6.67 -1.13
N GLY A 321 -18.40 -6.22 -1.38
CA GLY A 321 -17.97 -5.80 -2.71
C GLY A 321 -18.05 -6.93 -3.75
N ILE A 322 -17.65 -8.13 -3.35
CA ILE A 322 -17.75 -9.33 -4.18
C ILE A 322 -19.22 -9.66 -4.50
N GLU A 323 -20.09 -9.69 -3.49
CA GLU A 323 -21.51 -9.98 -3.64
C GLU A 323 -22.20 -8.95 -4.55
N GLU A 324 -21.92 -7.67 -4.36
CA GLU A 324 -22.51 -6.56 -5.10
C GLU A 324 -21.76 -6.23 -6.40
N LYS A 325 -20.68 -6.94 -6.73
CA LYS A 325 -19.86 -6.75 -7.96
C LYS A 325 -19.27 -5.34 -8.07
N MET A 326 -18.71 -4.84 -6.99
CA MET A 326 -17.98 -3.57 -6.92
C MET A 326 -16.48 -3.82 -6.98
N ALA A 327 -15.75 -3.17 -7.88
CA ALA A 327 -14.32 -3.38 -8.12
C ALA A 327 -13.99 -4.83 -8.61
N ASN A 328 -12.72 -5.16 -8.77
CA ASN A 328 -12.21 -6.50 -9.06
C ASN A 328 -10.82 -6.74 -8.45
N ALA A 329 -10.35 -5.79 -7.63
CA ALA A 329 -9.11 -5.88 -6.88
C ALA A 329 -9.24 -5.13 -5.55
N VAL A 330 -8.41 -5.51 -4.59
CA VAL A 330 -8.36 -4.92 -3.24
C VAL A 330 -6.96 -4.38 -2.97
N LEU A 331 -6.87 -3.17 -2.43
CA LEU A 331 -5.63 -2.67 -1.86
C LEU A 331 -5.48 -3.23 -0.44
N ILE A 332 -4.32 -3.75 -0.12
CA ILE A 332 -4.03 -4.40 1.17
C ILE A 332 -3.03 -3.55 1.94
N LYS A 333 -3.50 -2.94 3.00
CA LYS A 333 -2.71 -2.14 3.95
C LYS A 333 -2.81 -2.76 5.34
N PRO A 334 -1.78 -3.46 5.85
CA PRO A 334 -1.87 -4.18 7.14
C PRO A 334 -2.33 -3.31 8.31
N ASN A 335 -2.00 -2.01 8.32
CA ASN A 335 -2.42 -1.11 9.39
C ASN A 335 -3.89 -0.68 9.34
N GLN A 336 -4.60 -0.87 8.20
CA GLN A 336 -6.04 -0.64 8.11
C GLN A 336 -6.86 -1.69 8.88
N ILE A 337 -6.26 -2.85 9.19
CA ILE A 337 -6.94 -3.95 9.90
C ILE A 337 -6.29 -4.31 11.24
N GLY A 338 -4.95 -4.21 11.37
CA GLY A 338 -4.22 -4.20 12.63
C GLY A 338 -3.58 -5.50 13.07
N THR A 339 -3.67 -6.60 12.31
CA THR A 339 -2.89 -7.84 12.53
C THR A 339 -2.49 -8.51 11.21
N LEU A 340 -1.44 -9.32 11.26
CA LEU A 340 -0.98 -10.09 10.09
C LEU A 340 -1.97 -11.19 9.70
N THR A 341 -2.60 -11.85 10.67
CA THR A 341 -3.63 -12.88 10.44
C THR A 341 -4.84 -12.31 9.71
N GLU A 342 -5.38 -11.16 10.14
CA GLU A 342 -6.49 -10.49 9.45
C GLU A 342 -6.07 -10.00 8.06
N THR A 343 -4.83 -9.51 7.90
CA THR A 343 -4.27 -9.12 6.59
C THR A 343 -4.27 -10.29 5.61
N PHE A 344 -3.77 -11.45 6.00
CA PHE A 344 -3.76 -12.64 5.14
C PHE A 344 -5.18 -13.18 4.89
N ALA A 345 -6.09 -13.07 5.85
CA ALA A 345 -7.50 -13.43 5.65
C ALA A 345 -8.15 -12.55 4.54
N ALA A 346 -7.88 -11.26 4.53
CA ALA A 346 -8.37 -10.35 3.49
C ALA A 346 -7.78 -10.70 2.10
N ILE A 347 -6.49 -11.01 2.03
CA ILE A 347 -5.82 -11.45 0.81
C ILE A 347 -6.45 -12.74 0.27
N GLU A 348 -6.63 -13.75 1.12
CA GLU A 348 -7.21 -15.03 0.73
C GLU A 348 -8.68 -14.91 0.32
N MET A 349 -9.45 -14.05 0.98
CA MET A 349 -10.82 -13.75 0.58
C MET A 349 -10.88 -13.16 -0.83
N ALA A 350 -10.03 -12.18 -1.13
CA ALA A 350 -9.94 -11.59 -2.46
C ALA A 350 -9.58 -12.66 -3.51
N LYS A 351 -8.47 -13.39 -3.31
CA LYS A 351 -7.97 -14.41 -4.25
C LYS A 351 -8.96 -15.54 -4.50
N SER A 352 -9.61 -16.05 -3.45
CA SER A 352 -10.58 -17.14 -3.55
C SER A 352 -11.85 -16.77 -4.33
N ASN A 353 -12.08 -15.46 -4.52
CA ASN A 353 -13.23 -14.92 -5.25
C ASN A 353 -12.82 -14.24 -6.57
N ASN A 354 -11.62 -14.54 -7.09
CA ASN A 354 -11.07 -14.00 -8.34
C ASN A 354 -10.84 -12.47 -8.33
N TYR A 355 -10.79 -11.85 -7.15
CA TYR A 355 -10.27 -10.49 -7.01
C TYR A 355 -8.75 -10.54 -6.93
N LYS A 356 -8.10 -9.55 -7.53
CA LYS A 356 -6.67 -9.36 -7.34
C LYS A 356 -6.42 -8.66 -6.00
N ALA A 357 -5.19 -8.76 -5.49
CA ALA A 357 -4.75 -8.03 -4.32
C ALA A 357 -3.45 -7.28 -4.63
N VAL A 358 -3.35 -6.04 -4.15
CA VAL A 358 -2.16 -5.19 -4.28
C VAL A 358 -1.67 -4.87 -2.89
N ILE A 359 -0.46 -5.32 -2.52
CA ILE A 359 0.12 -4.99 -1.23
C ILE A 359 0.61 -3.54 -1.27
N SER A 360 0.23 -2.75 -0.27
CA SER A 360 0.46 -1.30 -0.31
C SER A 360 1.16 -0.78 0.94
N HIS A 361 1.96 0.27 0.73
CA HIS A 361 2.48 1.16 1.75
C HIS A 361 1.41 2.15 2.26
N ARG A 362 1.85 3.11 3.08
CA ARG A 362 1.08 4.31 3.44
C ARG A 362 1.88 5.57 3.09
N SER A 363 1.22 6.73 3.11
CA SER A 363 1.86 8.02 2.88
C SER A 363 2.95 8.34 3.92
N GLY A 364 2.72 8.02 5.20
CA GLY A 364 3.74 8.06 6.26
C GLY A 364 4.37 6.69 6.47
N GLU A 365 5.58 6.49 5.97
CA GLU A 365 6.33 5.25 6.03
C GLU A 365 7.53 5.34 6.96
N THR A 366 8.12 4.17 7.25
CA THR A 366 9.40 4.02 7.94
C THR A 366 10.36 3.23 7.05
N GLU A 367 11.56 2.90 7.54
CA GLU A 367 12.49 1.99 6.84
C GLU A 367 12.06 0.51 6.92
N ASP A 368 10.98 0.19 7.63
CA ASP A 368 10.47 -1.19 7.74
C ASP A 368 10.09 -1.74 6.36
N THR A 369 10.54 -2.98 6.08
CA THR A 369 10.37 -3.63 4.78
C THR A 369 9.39 -4.79 4.81
N THR A 370 8.58 -4.91 5.87
CA THR A 370 7.66 -6.06 6.04
C THR A 370 6.70 -6.24 4.87
N ILE A 371 6.19 -5.14 4.29
CA ILE A 371 5.29 -5.22 3.13
C ILE A 371 5.94 -5.86 1.90
N SER A 372 7.26 -5.71 1.72
CA SER A 372 8.00 -6.42 0.66
C SER A 372 7.94 -7.93 0.86
N HIS A 373 8.11 -8.40 2.10
CA HIS A 373 7.99 -9.81 2.43
C HIS A 373 6.54 -10.31 2.31
N ILE A 374 5.56 -9.52 2.72
CA ILE A 374 4.12 -9.85 2.55
C ILE A 374 3.78 -9.98 1.06
N ALA A 375 4.24 -9.05 0.22
CA ALA A 375 3.99 -9.09 -1.22
C ALA A 375 4.51 -10.37 -1.88
N VAL A 376 5.72 -10.80 -1.51
CA VAL A 376 6.28 -12.06 -2.02
C VAL A 376 5.57 -13.27 -1.43
N ALA A 377 5.31 -13.27 -0.11
CA ALA A 377 4.69 -14.39 0.60
C ALA A 377 3.26 -14.68 0.18
N SER A 378 2.48 -13.64 -0.09
CA SER A 378 1.06 -13.77 -0.47
C SER A 378 0.84 -14.30 -1.88
N ASN A 379 1.89 -14.26 -2.74
CA ASN A 379 1.76 -14.54 -4.16
C ASN A 379 0.64 -13.71 -4.84
N CYS A 380 0.43 -12.47 -4.40
CA CYS A 380 -0.53 -11.53 -5.00
C CYS A 380 -0.03 -11.00 -6.34
N GLY A 381 1.28 -10.98 -6.55
CA GLY A 381 1.91 -10.53 -7.78
C GLY A 381 2.00 -9.02 -7.94
N GLN A 382 1.60 -8.21 -6.95
CA GLN A 382 1.58 -6.76 -7.06
C GLN A 382 2.01 -6.09 -5.75
N ILE A 383 2.72 -4.96 -5.87
CA ILE A 383 3.06 -4.08 -4.76
C ILE A 383 2.97 -2.60 -5.18
N LYS A 384 2.35 -1.78 -4.35
CA LYS A 384 2.33 -0.31 -4.45
C LYS A 384 3.13 0.26 -3.28
N THR A 385 4.30 0.87 -3.54
CA THR A 385 5.18 1.34 -2.47
C THR A 385 5.90 2.66 -2.80
N GLY A 386 5.19 3.56 -3.50
CA GLY A 386 5.64 4.90 -3.84
C GLY A 386 6.60 4.93 -5.03
N SER A 387 7.44 5.94 -5.07
CA SER A 387 8.33 6.23 -6.18
C SER A 387 9.77 5.74 -5.97
N LEU A 388 10.63 6.09 -6.93
CA LEU A 388 12.05 5.76 -6.94
C LEU A 388 12.92 6.86 -6.30
N SER A 389 12.37 7.53 -5.31
CA SER A 389 13.05 8.50 -4.45
C SER A 389 12.52 8.40 -3.02
N ARG A 390 13.21 9.00 -2.04
CA ARG A 390 13.02 8.89 -0.58
C ARG A 390 13.36 7.49 -0.05
N SER A 391 14.16 7.47 1.02
CA SER A 391 14.74 6.22 1.56
C SER A 391 13.70 5.24 2.09
N ASP A 392 12.59 5.76 2.61
CA ASP A 392 11.44 5.01 3.11
C ASP A 392 10.76 4.19 2.01
N ARG A 393 10.75 4.67 0.76
CA ARG A 393 10.24 3.94 -0.41
C ARG A 393 11.28 2.96 -0.96
N LEU A 394 12.50 3.47 -1.18
CA LEU A 394 13.61 2.67 -1.72
C LEU A 394 13.98 1.48 -0.83
N ALA A 395 13.76 1.57 0.48
CA ALA A 395 13.99 0.44 1.40
C ALA A 395 13.21 -0.80 0.95
N LYS A 396 11.94 -0.65 0.54
CA LYS A 396 11.06 -1.73 0.08
C LYS A 396 11.54 -2.32 -1.25
N TYR A 397 11.88 -1.46 -2.23
CA TYR A 397 12.43 -1.90 -3.51
C TYR A 397 13.77 -2.63 -3.34
N ASN A 398 14.67 -2.08 -2.54
CA ASN A 398 15.96 -2.70 -2.25
C ASN A 398 15.79 -4.06 -1.55
N GLU A 399 14.80 -4.20 -0.67
CA GLU A 399 14.50 -5.49 -0.04
C GLU A 399 13.99 -6.51 -1.05
N LEU A 400 13.12 -6.12 -1.96
CA LEU A 400 12.65 -7.00 -3.04
C LEU A 400 13.80 -7.44 -3.95
N ILE A 401 14.76 -6.55 -4.26
CA ILE A 401 15.97 -6.93 -5.01
C ILE A 401 16.82 -7.98 -4.23
N ARG A 402 16.94 -7.83 -2.91
CA ARG A 402 17.64 -8.81 -2.05
C ARG A 402 16.91 -10.15 -2.03
N ILE A 403 15.59 -10.12 -1.93
CA ILE A 403 14.73 -11.31 -1.99
C ILE A 403 14.91 -12.02 -3.33
N GLU A 404 14.85 -11.29 -4.46
CA GLU A 404 15.11 -11.85 -5.78
C GLU A 404 16.48 -12.50 -5.89
N GLY A 405 17.53 -11.83 -5.39
CA GLY A 405 18.88 -12.38 -5.33
C GLY A 405 18.97 -13.67 -4.49
N THR A 406 18.21 -13.76 -3.40
CA THR A 406 18.14 -14.95 -2.55
C THR A 406 17.38 -16.11 -3.20
N LEU A 407 16.33 -15.82 -3.97
CA LEU A 407 15.56 -16.80 -4.76
C LEU A 407 16.38 -17.28 -5.97
N GLY A 408 17.28 -16.45 -6.51
CA GLY A 408 18.13 -16.75 -7.66
C GLY A 408 17.31 -17.19 -8.87
N LYS A 409 17.67 -18.30 -9.50
CA LYS A 409 16.95 -18.84 -10.68
C LYS A 409 15.52 -19.29 -10.41
N GLY A 410 15.11 -19.38 -9.14
CA GLY A 410 13.73 -19.71 -8.73
C GLY A 410 12.81 -18.49 -8.70
N ALA A 411 13.37 -17.28 -8.76
CA ALA A 411 12.57 -16.05 -8.76
C ALA A 411 11.66 -16.01 -9.99
N LYS A 412 10.36 -15.78 -9.75
CA LYS A 412 9.35 -15.67 -10.82
C LYS A 412 8.72 -14.29 -10.73
N TYR A 413 9.00 -13.44 -11.69
CA TYR A 413 8.34 -12.15 -11.85
C TYR A 413 6.89 -12.36 -12.30
N TYR A 414 5.95 -11.65 -11.70
CA TYR A 414 4.52 -11.80 -12.00
C TYR A 414 4.18 -11.32 -13.42
N ARG A 415 3.42 -12.12 -14.18
CA ARG A 415 3.04 -11.84 -15.57
C ARG A 415 1.52 -11.63 -15.77
N GLY A 416 0.74 -11.55 -14.68
CA GLY A 416 -0.73 -11.48 -14.74
C GLY A 416 -1.31 -10.09 -14.97
N LEU A 417 -0.47 -9.08 -15.28
CA LEU A 417 -0.86 -7.69 -15.56
C LEU A 417 -0.50 -7.26 -16.99
N ALA A 418 -0.50 -8.19 -17.95
CA ALA A 418 -0.27 -7.82 -19.34
C ALA A 418 -1.42 -6.95 -19.87
N TRP A 419 -1.07 -5.93 -20.68
CA TRP A 419 -2.04 -5.22 -21.51
C TRP A 419 -2.66 -6.22 -22.48
N THR A 420 -3.97 -6.39 -22.44
CA THR A 420 -4.72 -7.13 -23.47
C THR A 420 -5.49 -6.11 -24.28
N SER A 421 -5.01 -5.83 -25.50
CA SER A 421 -5.67 -4.96 -26.49
C SER A 421 -7.02 -5.55 -26.91
#